data_368af5fde60f54e98d84f30ab680bdc9
#
_entry.id   368af5fde60f54e98d84f30ab680bdc9
#
_cell.length_a   1.000
_cell.length_b   1.000
_cell.length_c   1.000
_cell.angle_alpha   90.00
_cell.angle_beta   90.00
_cell.angle_gamma   90.00
#
_symmetry.space_group_name_H-M   'P 1'
#
loop_
_entity.id
_entity.type
_entity.pdbx_description
1 polymer ?
#
loop_
_entity_poly.entity_id
_entity_poly.type
_entity_poly.pdbx_seq_one_letter_code
_entity_poly.pdbx_strand_id
1 'polypeptide(L)'
;MSWRSPQPVSVAYREILEQSYRGELSLLQAALPSRFQPSIQACIDSLDSIMSLPMVLLHRDLTSSNIMVDEDTCHLVSVIDWAEAEVCPFGLNLDTLEMLTGKLHRRDGWIRYEDHAALHTGFWDAFSREVGGLSEQQIKLIKIARMLGLLLSRGFTSRLADQPKPVPIGDDETGRYNTLSLDGFLINPQTKFDVTG
;
A
#
# COMPACT_ATOMS: atom_id res chain seq x y z
N MET A 1 15.70 -8.61 5.84
CA MET A 1 14.70 -7.85 5.07
C MET A 1 13.97 -8.76 4.13
N SER A 2 12.63 -8.62 4.04
CA SER A 2 11.76 -9.49 3.23
C SER A 2 12.15 -9.53 1.74
N TRP A 3 12.60 -8.42 1.15
CA TRP A 3 13.08 -8.38 -0.24
C TRP A 3 14.19 -9.40 -0.55
N ARG A 4 15.16 -9.60 0.38
CA ARG A 4 16.28 -10.54 0.21
C ARG A 4 15.93 -12.00 0.53
N SER A 5 14.74 -12.22 1.08
CA SER A 5 14.27 -13.53 1.49
C SER A 5 12.87 -13.79 0.88
N PRO A 6 12.77 -13.82 -0.46
CA PRO A 6 11.50 -14.07 -1.10
C PRO A 6 10.98 -15.46 -0.72
N GLN A 7 9.67 -15.54 -0.56
CA GLN A 7 9.00 -16.80 -0.25
C GLN A 7 8.80 -17.60 -1.55
N PRO A 8 9.11 -18.88 -1.55
CA PRO A 8 8.80 -19.73 -2.68
C PRO A 8 7.29 -19.88 -2.81
N VAL A 9 6.75 -19.56 -3.98
CA VAL A 9 5.32 -19.72 -4.30
C VAL A 9 5.18 -20.48 -5.61
N SER A 10 4.11 -21.27 -5.76
CA SER A 10 3.80 -21.96 -7.01
C SER A 10 3.34 -20.97 -8.09
N VAL A 11 3.45 -21.37 -9.35
CA VAL A 11 2.91 -20.61 -10.48
C VAL A 11 1.40 -20.42 -10.30
N ALA A 12 0.69 -21.48 -9.93
CA ALA A 12 -0.75 -21.43 -9.70
C ALA A 12 -1.15 -20.41 -8.61
N TYR A 13 -0.36 -20.29 -7.54
CA TYR A 13 -0.61 -19.26 -6.51
C TYR A 13 -0.49 -17.84 -7.07
N ARG A 14 0.55 -17.57 -7.88
CA ARG A 14 0.72 -16.26 -8.53
C ARG A 14 -0.45 -15.95 -9.47
N GLU A 15 -0.87 -16.93 -10.27
CA GLU A 15 -1.99 -16.77 -11.20
C GLU A 15 -3.31 -16.49 -10.47
N ILE A 16 -3.59 -17.18 -9.35
CA ILE A 16 -4.77 -16.92 -8.52
C ILE A 16 -4.74 -15.50 -7.96
N LEU A 17 -3.59 -15.09 -7.42
CA LEU A 17 -3.42 -13.77 -6.83
C LEU A 17 -3.56 -12.66 -7.88
N GLU A 18 -2.96 -12.84 -9.05
CA GLU A 18 -3.08 -11.91 -10.17
C GLU A 18 -4.52 -11.76 -10.64
N GLN A 19 -5.23 -12.88 -10.80
CA GLN A 19 -6.65 -12.87 -11.18
C GLN A 19 -7.51 -12.15 -10.13
N SER A 20 -7.23 -12.37 -8.84
CA SER A 20 -7.90 -11.64 -7.75
C SER A 20 -7.69 -10.13 -7.86
N TYR A 21 -6.44 -9.68 -7.98
CA TYR A 21 -6.12 -8.25 -8.11
C TYR A 21 -6.73 -7.63 -9.37
N ARG A 22 -6.72 -8.33 -10.49
CA ARG A 22 -7.32 -7.90 -11.74
C ARG A 22 -8.83 -7.74 -11.60
N GLY A 23 -9.49 -8.68 -10.93
CA GLY A 23 -10.92 -8.60 -10.62
C GLY A 23 -11.26 -7.46 -9.67
N GLU A 24 -10.49 -7.27 -8.60
CA GLU A 24 -10.67 -6.19 -7.63
C GLU A 24 -10.44 -4.81 -8.28
N LEU A 25 -9.39 -4.64 -9.09
CA LEU A 25 -9.15 -3.40 -9.84
C LEU A 25 -10.31 -3.09 -10.81
N SER A 26 -10.88 -4.10 -11.46
CA SER A 26 -12.05 -3.91 -12.33
C SER A 26 -13.28 -3.44 -11.55
N LEU A 27 -13.50 -3.97 -10.35
CA LEU A 27 -14.58 -3.49 -9.46
C LEU A 27 -14.36 -2.04 -9.05
N LEU A 28 -13.12 -1.67 -8.66
CA LEU A 28 -12.77 -0.30 -8.28
C LEU A 28 -12.90 0.66 -9.47
N GLN A 29 -12.49 0.22 -10.67
CA GLN A 29 -12.62 1.02 -11.89
C GLN A 29 -14.08 1.35 -12.22
N ALA A 30 -14.99 0.42 -11.96
CA ALA A 30 -16.42 0.60 -12.20
C ALA A 30 -17.12 1.45 -11.12
N ALA A 31 -16.64 1.43 -9.89
CA ALA A 31 -17.34 1.98 -8.73
C ALA A 31 -16.77 3.30 -8.19
N LEU A 32 -15.44 3.45 -8.21
CA LEU A 32 -14.82 4.64 -7.62
C LEU A 32 -14.95 5.88 -8.51
N PRO A 33 -15.01 7.09 -7.90
CA PRO A 33 -15.05 8.35 -8.61
C PRO A 33 -13.97 8.50 -9.68
N SER A 34 -14.28 9.23 -10.77
CA SER A 34 -13.41 9.39 -11.93
C SER A 34 -12.01 9.93 -11.63
N ARG A 35 -11.86 10.71 -10.53
CA ARG A 35 -10.54 11.22 -10.08
C ARG A 35 -9.53 10.13 -9.74
N PHE A 36 -9.97 8.91 -9.40
CA PHE A 36 -9.10 7.78 -9.11
C PHE A 36 -8.76 6.92 -10.34
N GLN A 37 -9.46 7.12 -11.45
CA GLN A 37 -9.27 6.31 -12.67
C GLN A 37 -7.82 6.27 -13.18
N PRO A 38 -7.06 7.38 -13.21
CA PRO A 38 -5.67 7.34 -13.66
C PRO A 38 -4.79 6.42 -12.79
N SER A 39 -5.01 6.41 -11.47
CA SER A 39 -4.25 5.56 -10.54
C SER A 39 -4.63 4.09 -10.69
N ILE A 40 -5.92 3.80 -10.84
CA ILE A 40 -6.41 2.43 -11.08
C ILE A 40 -5.86 1.90 -12.41
N GLN A 41 -5.91 2.70 -13.48
CA GLN A 41 -5.41 2.31 -14.78
C GLN A 41 -3.89 2.04 -14.75
N ALA A 42 -3.11 2.89 -14.06
CA ALA A 42 -1.67 2.67 -13.90
C ALA A 42 -1.36 1.33 -13.17
N CYS A 43 -2.18 0.95 -12.19
CA CYS A 43 -2.06 -0.36 -11.54
C CYS A 43 -2.41 -1.52 -12.49
N ILE A 44 -3.48 -1.38 -13.28
CA ILE A 44 -3.89 -2.38 -14.28
C ILE A 44 -2.79 -2.60 -15.31
N ASP A 45 -2.25 -1.51 -15.88
CA ASP A 45 -1.20 -1.55 -16.91
C ASP A 45 0.12 -2.13 -16.40
N SER A 46 0.37 -2.03 -15.09
CA SER A 46 1.60 -2.50 -14.46
C SER A 46 1.45 -3.84 -13.74
N LEU A 47 0.27 -4.45 -13.74
CA LEU A 47 -0.01 -5.60 -12.87
C LEU A 47 0.92 -6.78 -13.12
N ASP A 48 1.15 -7.16 -14.38
CA ASP A 48 2.07 -8.26 -14.74
C ASP A 48 3.49 -7.99 -14.23
N SER A 49 3.94 -6.73 -14.33
CA SER A 49 5.24 -6.32 -13.81
C SER A 49 5.27 -6.35 -12.27
N ILE A 50 4.21 -5.91 -11.60
CA ILE A 50 4.08 -6.00 -10.14
C ILE A 50 4.15 -7.46 -9.69
N MET A 51 3.48 -8.38 -10.39
CA MET A 51 3.53 -9.81 -10.10
C MET A 51 4.91 -10.43 -10.32
N SER A 52 5.83 -9.77 -11.04
CA SER A 52 7.23 -10.19 -11.16
C SER A 52 8.11 -9.79 -9.98
N LEU A 53 7.67 -8.90 -9.11
CA LEU A 53 8.39 -8.51 -7.89
C LEU A 53 8.58 -9.71 -6.95
N PRO A 54 9.60 -9.68 -6.07
CA PRO A 54 9.78 -10.70 -5.04
C PRO A 54 8.51 -10.91 -4.22
N MET A 55 8.09 -12.17 -4.12
CA MET A 55 6.98 -12.55 -3.24
C MET A 55 7.48 -12.61 -1.80
N VAL A 56 6.86 -11.88 -0.92
CA VAL A 56 7.31 -11.72 0.46
C VAL A 56 6.14 -11.81 1.44
N LEU A 57 6.41 -12.26 2.66
CA LEU A 57 5.41 -12.20 3.72
C LEU A 57 5.18 -10.73 4.09
N LEU A 58 3.95 -10.25 3.90
CA LEU A 58 3.50 -8.91 4.26
C LEU A 58 2.51 -8.99 5.42
N HIS A 59 2.53 -7.99 6.28
CA HIS A 59 1.66 -7.90 7.44
C HIS A 59 0.20 -7.55 7.10
N ARG A 60 -0.09 -7.05 5.96
CA ARG A 60 -1.41 -6.65 5.42
C ARG A 60 -2.22 -5.63 6.26
N ASP A 61 -2.09 -5.63 7.58
CA ASP A 61 -2.69 -4.65 8.50
C ASP A 61 -1.62 -3.94 9.34
N LEU A 62 -0.54 -3.50 8.71
CA LEU A 62 0.52 -2.75 9.39
C LEU A 62 0.05 -1.32 9.65
N THR A 63 -0.24 -1.01 10.91
CA THR A 63 -0.64 0.31 11.40
C THR A 63 0.21 0.70 12.61
N SER A 64 0.12 1.95 13.04
CA SER A 64 0.84 2.41 14.25
C SER A 64 0.46 1.63 15.51
N SER A 65 -0.76 1.10 15.59
CA SER A 65 -1.23 0.28 16.71
C SER A 65 -0.56 -1.10 16.79
N ASN A 66 -0.03 -1.59 15.66
CA ASN A 66 0.62 -2.91 15.57
C ASN A 66 2.16 -2.81 15.62
N ILE A 67 2.70 -1.61 15.88
CA ILE A 67 4.14 -1.34 16.00
C ILE A 67 4.46 -1.01 17.45
N MET A 68 5.29 -1.82 18.08
CA MET A 68 5.79 -1.59 19.44
C MET A 68 7.16 -0.95 19.39
N VAL A 69 7.32 0.16 20.11
CA VAL A 69 8.59 0.89 20.24
C VAL A 69 8.98 0.99 21.69
N ASP A 70 10.25 1.05 21.95
CA ASP A 70 10.81 1.37 23.26
C ASP A 70 10.70 2.87 23.49
N GLU A 71 10.10 3.29 24.61
CA GLU A 71 9.80 4.70 24.90
C GLU A 71 11.07 5.56 25.10
N ASP A 72 12.13 4.97 25.63
CA ASP A 72 13.36 5.70 25.96
C ASP A 72 14.26 5.87 24.73
N THR A 73 14.33 4.85 23.89
CA THR A 73 15.25 4.81 22.76
C THR A 73 14.58 5.03 21.40
N CYS A 74 13.25 5.02 21.33
CA CYS A 74 12.46 5.05 20.11
C CYS A 74 12.78 3.92 19.11
N HIS A 75 13.41 2.84 19.59
CA HIS A 75 13.71 1.69 18.74
C HIS A 75 12.51 0.76 18.56
N LEU A 76 12.38 0.19 17.37
CA LEU A 76 11.40 -0.84 17.09
C LEU A 76 11.68 -2.07 17.98
N VAL A 77 10.71 -2.46 18.80
CA VAL A 77 10.74 -3.66 19.63
C VAL A 77 10.10 -4.83 18.94
N SER A 78 8.90 -4.64 18.37
CA SER A 78 8.10 -5.70 17.78
C SER A 78 7.05 -5.16 16.80
N VAL A 79 6.61 -6.03 15.91
CA VAL A 79 5.37 -5.88 15.15
C VAL A 79 4.46 -7.02 15.55
N ILE A 80 3.25 -6.71 15.97
CA ILE A 80 2.25 -7.66 16.51
C ILE A 80 1.06 -7.80 15.57
N ASP A 81 0.17 -8.75 15.85
CA ASP A 81 -1.07 -9.02 15.12
C ASP A 81 -0.87 -9.41 13.64
N TRP A 82 -0.19 -10.52 13.43
CA TRP A 82 0.08 -11.11 12.12
C TRP A 82 -1.06 -11.96 11.55
N ALA A 83 -2.28 -11.82 12.07
CA ALA A 83 -3.43 -12.63 11.65
C ALA A 83 -3.77 -12.47 10.15
N GLU A 84 -3.56 -11.28 9.60
CA GLU A 84 -3.80 -10.95 8.19
C GLU A 84 -2.57 -11.16 7.28
N ALA A 85 -1.49 -11.76 7.81
CA ALA A 85 -0.25 -11.90 7.05
C ALA A 85 -0.43 -12.79 5.81
N GLU A 86 0.07 -12.32 4.69
CA GLU A 86 -0.07 -12.98 3.40
C GLU A 86 1.21 -12.85 2.57
N VAL A 87 1.49 -13.86 1.72
CA VAL A 87 2.61 -13.80 0.78
C VAL A 87 2.19 -13.13 -0.51
N CYS A 88 2.66 -11.89 -0.70
CA CYS A 88 2.29 -11.02 -1.82
C CYS A 88 3.53 -10.41 -2.50
N PRO A 89 3.39 -9.78 -3.68
CA PRO A 89 4.44 -8.97 -4.27
C PRO A 89 4.91 -7.87 -3.31
N PHE A 90 6.22 -7.65 -3.25
CA PHE A 90 6.80 -6.60 -2.45
C PHE A 90 6.25 -5.23 -2.83
N GLY A 91 5.99 -4.39 -1.85
CA GLY A 91 5.53 -3.02 -2.04
C GLY A 91 4.08 -2.78 -1.66
N LEU A 92 3.22 -3.82 -1.64
CA LEU A 92 1.79 -3.64 -1.42
C LEU A 92 1.41 -3.04 -0.05
N ASN A 93 2.28 -3.13 0.96
CA ASN A 93 2.04 -2.51 2.27
C ASN A 93 2.88 -1.26 2.54
N LEU A 94 3.56 -0.72 1.53
CA LEU A 94 4.40 0.49 1.72
C LEU A 94 3.58 1.78 1.84
N ASP A 95 2.28 1.75 1.60
CA ASP A 95 1.36 2.83 1.97
C ASP A 95 1.38 3.11 3.49
N THR A 96 1.68 2.09 4.31
CA THR A 96 1.88 2.26 5.75
C THR A 96 2.98 3.25 6.09
N LEU A 97 4.09 3.26 5.36
CA LEU A 97 5.16 4.24 5.56
C LEU A 97 4.62 5.67 5.47
N GLU A 98 3.74 5.91 4.51
CA GLU A 98 3.11 7.20 4.32
C GLU A 98 2.15 7.54 5.48
N MET A 99 1.46 6.53 6.00
CA MET A 99 0.56 6.69 7.15
C MET A 99 1.33 7.01 8.44
N LEU A 100 2.52 6.46 8.62
CA LEU A 100 3.38 6.73 9.79
C LEU A 100 4.02 8.11 9.76
N THR A 101 4.09 8.76 8.60
CA THR A 101 4.73 10.07 8.41
C THR A 101 3.74 11.23 8.28
N GLY A 102 2.53 11.02 8.77
CA GLY A 102 1.47 12.04 8.77
C GLY A 102 0.28 11.64 9.64
N LYS A 103 -0.77 12.44 9.58
CA LYS A 103 -2.03 12.19 10.27
C LYS A 103 -3.23 12.55 9.39
N LEU A 104 -4.31 11.80 9.55
CA LEU A 104 -5.58 12.11 8.93
C LEU A 104 -6.37 13.10 9.82
N HIS A 105 -6.68 14.27 9.29
CA HIS A 105 -7.57 15.24 9.93
C HIS A 105 -8.93 15.24 9.23
N ARG A 106 -10.02 15.18 10.02
CA ARG A 106 -11.39 14.98 9.47
C ARG A 106 -11.86 16.09 8.50
N ARG A 107 -11.34 17.31 8.65
CA ARG A 107 -11.72 18.47 7.80
C ARG A 107 -10.71 18.73 6.71
N ASP A 108 -9.42 18.62 7.05
CA ASP A 108 -8.33 19.06 6.18
C ASP A 108 -7.70 17.91 5.37
N GLY A 109 -8.20 16.68 5.60
CA GLY A 109 -7.67 15.49 4.94
C GLY A 109 -6.32 15.06 5.55
N TRP A 110 -5.43 14.54 4.71
CA TRP A 110 -4.12 14.06 5.15
C TRP A 110 -3.14 15.23 5.34
N ILE A 111 -2.43 15.23 6.46
CA ILE A 111 -1.43 16.25 6.81
C ILE A 111 -0.11 15.54 7.08
N ARG A 112 0.97 15.93 6.36
CA ARG A 112 2.32 15.43 6.56
C ARG A 112 2.96 16.03 7.80
N TYR A 113 3.80 15.25 8.50
CA TYR A 113 4.70 15.82 9.53
C TYR A 113 5.82 16.62 8.86
N GLU A 114 6.44 17.53 9.60
CA GLU A 114 7.48 18.43 9.08
C GLU A 114 8.70 17.70 8.53
N ASP A 115 9.05 16.55 9.13
CA ASP A 115 10.19 15.71 8.76
C ASP A 115 9.86 14.66 7.70
N HIS A 116 8.62 14.61 7.18
CA HIS A 116 8.18 13.62 6.18
C HIS A 116 9.17 13.43 5.03
N ALA A 117 9.64 14.53 4.41
CA ALA A 117 10.53 14.46 3.26
C ALA A 117 11.88 13.81 3.60
N ALA A 118 12.44 14.13 4.77
CA ALA A 118 13.69 13.53 5.25
C ALA A 118 13.53 12.05 5.57
N LEU A 119 12.42 11.67 6.23
CA LEU A 119 12.10 10.28 6.56
C LEU A 119 11.89 9.45 5.29
N HIS A 120 11.18 9.99 4.31
CA HIS A 120 10.92 9.33 3.04
C HIS A 120 12.23 9.09 2.25
N THR A 121 13.07 10.11 2.12
CA THR A 121 14.39 9.98 1.48
C THR A 121 15.25 8.96 2.22
N GLY A 122 15.35 9.09 3.55
CA GLY A 122 16.11 8.15 4.38
C GLY A 122 15.67 6.70 4.26
N PHE A 123 14.36 6.47 4.11
CA PHE A 123 13.82 5.12 3.87
C PHE A 123 14.32 4.54 2.54
N TRP A 124 14.19 5.30 1.44
CA TRP A 124 14.60 4.80 0.11
C TRP A 124 16.10 4.58 0.00
N ASP A 125 16.91 5.47 0.59
CA ASP A 125 18.36 5.35 0.65
C ASP A 125 18.79 4.11 1.46
N ALA A 126 18.20 3.93 2.64
CA ALA A 126 18.48 2.77 3.48
C ALA A 126 18.02 1.48 2.80
N PHE A 127 16.81 1.47 2.24
CA PHE A 127 16.27 0.31 1.54
C PHE A 127 17.13 -0.06 0.34
N SER A 128 17.46 0.89 -0.54
CA SER A 128 18.30 0.65 -1.73
C SER A 128 19.67 0.09 -1.33
N ARG A 129 20.34 0.68 -0.34
CA ARG A 129 21.62 0.20 0.17
C ARG A 129 21.53 -1.23 0.70
N GLU A 130 20.50 -1.50 1.48
CA GLU A 130 20.32 -2.82 2.12
C GLU A 130 19.99 -3.93 1.11
N VAL A 131 19.36 -3.63 -0.01
CA VAL A 131 19.04 -4.65 -1.04
C VAL A 131 20.13 -4.79 -2.11
N GLY A 132 21.19 -4.00 -2.03
CA GLY A 132 22.33 -4.07 -2.97
C GLY A 132 22.18 -3.17 -4.19
N GLY A 133 21.34 -2.12 -4.09
CA GLY A 133 21.00 -1.19 -5.15
C GLY A 133 19.70 -1.54 -5.85
N LEU A 134 18.98 -0.52 -6.26
CA LEU A 134 17.76 -0.63 -7.07
C LEU A 134 17.88 0.26 -8.29
N SER A 135 17.44 -0.22 -9.43
CA SER A 135 17.29 0.62 -10.61
C SER A 135 16.10 1.57 -10.44
N GLU A 136 16.11 2.70 -11.13
CA GLU A 136 14.97 3.63 -11.16
C GLU A 136 13.67 2.93 -11.59
N GLN A 137 13.76 2.01 -12.54
CA GLN A 137 12.62 1.22 -12.98
C GLN A 137 12.05 0.32 -11.87
N GLN A 138 12.93 -0.30 -11.06
CA GLN A 138 12.48 -1.10 -9.91
C GLN A 138 11.83 -0.22 -8.84
N ILE A 139 12.42 0.94 -8.53
CA ILE A 139 11.84 1.90 -7.59
C ILE A 139 10.46 2.35 -8.06
N LYS A 140 10.32 2.72 -9.33
CA LYS A 140 9.04 3.10 -9.92
C LYS A 140 8.01 1.98 -9.81
N LEU A 141 8.39 0.75 -10.10
CA LEU A 141 7.49 -0.40 -10.01
C LEU A 141 7.04 -0.67 -8.57
N ILE A 142 7.95 -0.57 -7.59
CA ILE A 142 7.62 -0.70 -6.17
C ILE A 142 6.66 0.42 -5.73
N LYS A 143 6.85 1.65 -6.22
CA LYS A 143 5.95 2.78 -5.96
C LYS A 143 4.54 2.54 -6.54
N ILE A 144 4.42 1.91 -7.71
CA ILE A 144 3.12 1.52 -8.28
C ILE A 144 2.52 0.35 -7.47
N ALA A 145 3.31 -0.62 -7.03
CA ALA A 145 2.83 -1.69 -6.15
C ALA A 145 2.29 -1.13 -4.82
N ARG A 146 2.92 -0.10 -4.24
CA ARG A 146 2.40 0.65 -3.08
C ARG A 146 1.02 1.25 -3.37
N MET A 147 0.83 1.84 -4.55
CA MET A 147 -0.46 2.40 -4.96
C MET A 147 -1.52 1.31 -5.12
N LEU A 148 -1.17 0.17 -5.70
CA LEU A 148 -2.05 -1.01 -5.75
C LEU A 148 -2.45 -1.44 -4.33
N GLY A 149 -1.50 -1.57 -3.42
CA GLY A 149 -1.78 -1.95 -2.03
C GLY A 149 -2.74 -0.99 -1.33
N LEU A 150 -2.58 0.32 -1.50
CA LEU A 150 -3.51 1.32 -0.98
C LEU A 150 -4.92 1.16 -1.58
N LEU A 151 -5.04 0.97 -2.90
CA LEU A 151 -6.33 0.77 -3.56
C LEU A 151 -7.03 -0.49 -3.04
N LEU A 152 -6.31 -1.59 -2.85
CA LEU A 152 -6.86 -2.84 -2.34
C LEU A 152 -7.27 -2.74 -0.86
N SER A 153 -6.53 -1.98 -0.05
CA SER A 153 -6.81 -1.82 1.38
C SER A 153 -7.88 -0.77 1.67
N ARG A 154 -7.98 0.30 0.88
CA ARG A 154 -8.87 1.44 1.13
C ARG A 154 -9.99 1.59 0.11
N GLY A 155 -9.93 0.91 -1.02
CA GLY A 155 -10.97 0.95 -2.06
C GLY A 155 -12.21 0.12 -1.74
N PHE A 156 -12.16 -0.72 -0.70
CA PHE A 156 -13.24 -1.62 -0.31
C PHE A 156 -13.71 -1.37 1.12
N THR A 157 -14.95 -1.72 1.38
CA THR A 157 -15.48 -1.81 2.75
C THR A 157 -14.83 -2.99 3.47
N SER A 158 -14.82 -2.95 4.81
CA SER A 158 -14.36 -4.08 5.61
C SER A 158 -15.12 -5.35 5.21
N ARG A 159 -14.40 -6.46 5.04
CA ARG A 159 -15.01 -7.76 4.74
C ARG A 159 -15.77 -8.23 6.00
N LEU A 160 -17.07 -8.36 5.89
CA LEU A 160 -17.89 -9.00 6.90
C LEU A 160 -17.97 -10.51 6.62
N ALA A 161 -18.14 -11.31 7.65
CA ALA A 161 -18.20 -12.76 7.53
C ALA A 161 -19.32 -13.26 6.60
N ASP A 162 -20.42 -12.50 6.51
CA ASP A 162 -21.58 -12.74 5.64
C ASP A 162 -21.45 -12.11 4.24
N GLN A 163 -20.42 -11.30 4.01
CA GLN A 163 -20.12 -10.66 2.73
C GLN A 163 -18.69 -10.99 2.28
N PRO A 164 -18.42 -12.22 1.84
CA PRO A 164 -17.08 -12.66 1.50
C PRO A 164 -16.49 -12.00 0.25
N LYS A 165 -17.33 -11.37 -0.60
CA LYS A 165 -16.87 -10.64 -1.78
C LYS A 165 -16.49 -9.20 -1.43
N PRO A 166 -15.39 -8.68 -1.98
CA PRO A 166 -15.03 -7.29 -1.77
C PRO A 166 -16.10 -6.36 -2.37
N VAL A 167 -16.56 -5.41 -1.56
CA VAL A 167 -17.54 -4.39 -1.96
C VAL A 167 -16.80 -3.05 -2.01
N PRO A 168 -16.73 -2.39 -3.18
CA PRO A 168 -16.14 -1.05 -3.26
C PRO A 168 -16.78 -0.07 -2.28
N ILE A 169 -15.99 0.87 -1.77
CA ILE A 169 -16.51 1.94 -0.92
C ILE A 169 -17.47 2.83 -1.70
N GLY A 170 -18.52 3.31 -1.01
CA GLY A 170 -19.39 4.38 -1.52
C GLY A 170 -18.78 5.77 -1.29
N ASP A 171 -19.35 6.77 -1.98
CA ASP A 171 -19.06 8.20 -1.73
C ASP A 171 -20.02 8.75 -0.64
N ASP A 172 -20.15 8.01 0.45
CA ASP A 172 -21.02 8.27 1.60
C ASP A 172 -20.23 8.33 2.91
N GLU A 173 -20.92 8.57 4.03
CA GLU A 173 -20.28 8.66 5.34
C GLU A 173 -19.58 7.34 5.76
N THR A 174 -20.03 6.19 5.29
CA THR A 174 -19.41 4.89 5.62
C THR A 174 -18.07 4.70 4.91
N GLY A 175 -17.96 5.20 3.68
CA GLY A 175 -16.71 5.19 2.90
C GLY A 175 -15.76 6.35 3.19
N ARG A 176 -16.20 7.38 3.94
CA ARG A 176 -15.51 8.66 4.10
C ARG A 176 -14.05 8.56 4.55
N TYR A 177 -13.76 7.73 5.55
CA TYR A 177 -12.39 7.55 6.04
C TYR A 177 -11.45 7.02 4.93
N ASN A 178 -11.91 6.03 4.21
CA ASN A 178 -11.16 5.41 3.13
C ASN A 178 -11.01 6.38 1.94
N THR A 179 -12.09 7.09 1.59
CA THR A 179 -12.07 8.13 0.54
C THR A 179 -11.08 9.24 0.87
N LEU A 180 -11.04 9.73 2.11
CA LEU A 180 -10.05 10.74 2.54
C LEU A 180 -8.60 10.22 2.45
N SER A 181 -8.37 8.95 2.73
CA SER A 181 -7.05 8.32 2.56
C SER A 181 -6.67 8.21 1.08
N LEU A 182 -7.60 7.76 0.23
CA LEU A 182 -7.36 7.72 -1.22
C LEU A 182 -7.12 9.11 -1.81
N ASP A 183 -7.93 10.10 -1.45
CA ASP A 183 -7.74 11.49 -1.89
C ASP A 183 -6.39 12.04 -1.42
N GLY A 184 -6.01 11.79 -0.17
CA GLY A 184 -4.75 12.24 0.39
C GLY A 184 -3.54 11.69 -0.34
N PHE A 185 -3.53 10.39 -0.65
CA PHE A 185 -2.36 9.73 -1.22
C PHE A 185 -2.34 9.62 -2.74
N LEU A 186 -3.48 9.78 -3.41
CA LEU A 186 -3.55 9.67 -4.88
C LEU A 186 -3.82 11.00 -5.58
N ILE A 187 -4.48 11.95 -4.91
CA ILE A 187 -5.01 13.16 -5.57
C ILE A 187 -4.38 14.44 -5.03
N ASN A 188 -4.32 14.61 -3.70
CA ASN A 188 -3.89 15.87 -3.08
C ASN A 188 -2.42 16.20 -3.45
N PRO A 189 -2.14 17.33 -4.14
CA PRO A 189 -0.78 17.66 -4.60
C PRO A 189 0.27 17.74 -3.49
N GLN A 190 -0.14 18.03 -2.27
CA GLN A 190 0.77 18.19 -1.12
C GLN A 190 1.13 16.86 -0.44
N THR A 191 0.31 15.83 -0.63
CA THR A 191 0.46 14.58 0.14
C THR A 191 0.44 13.32 -0.72
N LYS A 192 0.09 13.43 -2.01
CA LYS A 192 0.03 12.28 -2.91
C LYS A 192 1.37 11.58 -3.05
N PHE A 193 1.29 10.29 -3.34
CA PHE A 193 2.47 9.48 -3.63
C PHE A 193 3.27 10.08 -4.78
N ASP A 194 4.58 10.17 -4.60
CA ASP A 194 5.49 10.35 -5.71
C ASP A 194 5.64 8.99 -6.43
N VAL A 195 5.18 8.93 -7.67
CA VAL A 195 5.34 7.77 -8.58
C VAL A 195 6.37 8.04 -9.68
N THR A 196 6.84 9.28 -9.78
CA THR A 196 7.97 9.65 -10.64
C THR A 196 9.25 9.43 -9.86
N GLY A 197 10.23 8.77 -10.43
CA GLY A 197 11.53 8.48 -9.79
C GLY A 197 12.37 9.70 -9.60
#